data_f545f58e8195150a0789b2a323a0c79b
#
_entry.id   f545f58e8195150a0789b2a323a0c79b
#
_cell.length_a   1.000
_cell.length_b   1.000
_cell.length_c   1.000
_cell.angle_alpha   90.00
_cell.angle_beta   90.00
_cell.angle_gamma   90.00
#
_symmetry.space_group_name_H-M   'P 1'
#
loop_
_entity.id
_entity.type
_entity.pdbx_description
1 polymer ?
#
loop_
_entity_poly.entity_id
_entity_poly.type
_entity_poly.pdbx_seq_one_letter_code
_entity_poly.pdbx_strand_id
1 'polypeptide(L)'
;MTSHPKIVRDQTGSRPALSNMTIPKMSAKKNPSATSLSNTKISLSVLALILIGVTTPLCAQQVSARSVSLAEALDIARENNPSFLQSRNDESLSDWDVRQAYAALLPSASAGSGISWQGPGEQQFGSLTLGDLGFGDQPSYYFSNYNIGLNYSIDWRTIKGPAQAKAQRGVTLAQIDLAEASLVSTVTNSYVEMLRQQEALRLAEQQLENSQFNLRLAQGQLEVGSVTPIDVGQAEVQVGRSEVVVLRTRNSLSTSKMRLLQQLGLGVNEDITLSTDFTLSEPTW
;
A
#
# COMPACT_ATOMS: atom_id res chain seq x y z
N MET A 1 12.69 -48.83 22.96
CA MET A 1 11.55 -49.66 22.52
C MET A 1 10.30 -48.82 22.56
N THR A 2 9.98 -48.10 21.50
CA THR A 2 8.67 -47.49 21.26
C THR A 2 8.53 -47.25 19.76
N SER A 3 7.56 -47.96 19.22
CA SER A 3 7.26 -48.08 17.80
C SER A 3 6.50 -46.84 17.25
N HIS A 4 6.99 -46.33 16.13
CA HIS A 4 6.27 -45.39 15.27
C HIS A 4 5.23 -46.13 14.40
N PRO A 5 4.03 -45.59 14.18
CA PRO A 5 3.16 -46.06 13.12
C PRO A 5 3.48 -45.30 11.80
N LYS A 6 3.69 -46.10 10.75
CA LYS A 6 3.79 -45.68 9.35
C LYS A 6 2.42 -45.16 8.86
N ILE A 7 2.38 -43.95 8.32
CA ILE A 7 1.27 -43.45 7.52
C ILE A 7 1.45 -43.93 6.08
N VAL A 8 0.57 -44.80 5.66
CA VAL A 8 0.42 -45.27 4.27
C VAL A 8 -0.32 -44.18 3.49
N ARG A 9 0.32 -43.67 2.45
CA ARG A 9 -0.23 -42.71 1.49
C ARG A 9 -0.91 -43.53 0.39
N ASP A 10 -2.24 -43.55 0.37
CA ASP A 10 -3.01 -44.10 -0.73
C ASP A 10 -3.32 -42.97 -1.74
N GLN A 11 -2.77 -43.11 -2.93
CA GLN A 11 -3.03 -42.28 -4.10
C GLN A 11 -3.95 -43.06 -5.02
N THR A 12 -5.22 -42.76 -5.05
CA THR A 12 -6.03 -43.14 -6.22
C THR A 12 -6.98 -42.01 -6.54
N GLY A 13 -6.70 -41.41 -7.68
CA GLY A 13 -7.48 -40.36 -8.29
C GLY A 13 -8.79 -40.89 -8.88
N SER A 14 -9.81 -40.09 -8.80
CA SER A 14 -10.86 -40.04 -9.80
C SER A 14 -11.47 -38.65 -9.84
N ARG A 15 -11.19 -37.92 -10.91
CA ARG A 15 -11.89 -36.69 -11.27
C ARG A 15 -13.28 -37.09 -11.81
N PRO A 16 -14.38 -36.51 -11.34
CA PRO A 16 -15.64 -36.60 -12.06
C PRO A 16 -15.64 -35.62 -13.24
N ALA A 17 -16.03 -36.17 -14.39
CA ALA A 17 -16.24 -35.47 -15.63
C ALA A 17 -17.33 -34.38 -15.49
N LEU A 18 -17.05 -33.17 -15.98
CA LEU A 18 -18.05 -32.15 -16.21
C LEU A 18 -18.93 -32.55 -17.39
N SER A 19 -20.11 -33.09 -17.12
CA SER A 19 -21.15 -33.32 -18.12
C SER A 19 -21.96 -32.03 -18.30
N ASN A 20 -22.03 -31.59 -19.51
CA ASN A 20 -22.90 -30.65 -20.22
C ASN A 20 -24.13 -30.15 -19.44
N MET A 21 -24.08 -28.95 -18.95
CA MET A 21 -25.22 -28.20 -18.45
C MET A 21 -25.80 -27.38 -19.61
N THR A 22 -26.84 -27.92 -20.27
CA THR A 22 -27.61 -27.29 -21.33
C THR A 22 -28.47 -26.17 -20.74
N ILE A 23 -28.19 -24.94 -21.10
CA ILE A 23 -28.98 -23.77 -20.70
C ILE A 23 -30.27 -23.75 -21.54
N PRO A 24 -31.48 -23.71 -20.96
CA PRO A 24 -32.72 -23.57 -21.74
C PRO A 24 -32.83 -22.13 -22.29
N LYS A 25 -32.99 -22.03 -23.62
CA LYS A 25 -33.30 -20.82 -24.37
C LYS A 25 -34.63 -20.22 -23.87
N MET A 26 -34.57 -19.09 -23.22
CA MET A 26 -35.78 -18.28 -22.93
C MET A 26 -36.27 -17.64 -24.22
N SER A 27 -37.47 -18.05 -24.62
CA SER A 27 -38.25 -17.48 -25.73
C SER A 27 -38.66 -16.04 -25.40
N ALA A 28 -38.20 -15.10 -26.21
CA ALA A 28 -38.60 -13.72 -26.13
C ALA A 28 -40.05 -13.53 -26.64
N LYS A 29 -40.97 -13.24 -25.74
CA LYS A 29 -42.36 -12.85 -26.06
C LYS A 29 -42.37 -11.38 -26.49
N LYS A 30 -42.66 -11.18 -27.77
CA LYS A 30 -42.77 -9.94 -28.47
C LYS A 30 -44.04 -9.19 -28.01
N ASN A 31 -43.89 -8.06 -27.34
CA ASN A 31 -45.01 -7.12 -27.11
C ASN A 31 -44.94 -5.97 -28.12
N PRO A 32 -46.01 -5.67 -28.80
CA PRO A 32 -46.09 -4.48 -29.65
C PRO A 32 -46.84 -3.36 -28.92
N SER A 33 -46.18 -2.24 -28.64
CA SER A 33 -46.82 -0.95 -28.57
C SER A 33 -45.80 0.13 -28.88
N ALA A 34 -45.82 0.54 -30.15
CA ALA A 34 -45.13 1.71 -30.64
C ALA A 34 -45.77 2.96 -30.04
N THR A 35 -45.04 3.65 -29.18
CA THR A 35 -45.34 5.04 -28.85
C THR A 35 -44.34 5.92 -29.58
N SER A 36 -44.89 6.69 -30.54
CA SER A 36 -44.25 7.71 -31.32
C SER A 36 -43.54 8.72 -30.44
N LEU A 37 -42.22 8.75 -30.47
CA LEU A 37 -41.40 9.84 -29.94
C LEU A 37 -41.01 10.76 -31.10
N SER A 38 -41.55 11.96 -31.03
CA SER A 38 -41.33 13.09 -31.90
C SER A 38 -39.81 13.37 -32.12
N ASN A 39 -39.46 13.56 -33.38
CA ASN A 39 -38.18 14.06 -33.85
C ASN A 39 -37.80 15.39 -33.20
N THR A 40 -37.03 15.37 -32.15
CA THR A 40 -36.30 16.54 -31.70
C THR A 40 -35.01 16.62 -32.52
N LYS A 41 -34.98 17.54 -33.48
CA LYS A 41 -33.81 17.91 -34.26
C LYS A 41 -32.75 18.45 -33.27
N ILE A 42 -31.85 17.59 -32.80
CA ILE A 42 -30.65 18.04 -32.09
C ILE A 42 -29.77 18.72 -33.14
N SER A 43 -29.73 20.04 -33.01
CA SER A 43 -29.00 20.94 -33.91
C SER A 43 -27.52 20.51 -33.94
N LEU A 44 -27.02 20.35 -35.16
CA LEU A 44 -25.61 20.00 -35.47
C LEU A 44 -24.59 21.01 -34.90
N SER A 45 -25.08 22.17 -34.40
CA SER A 45 -24.30 23.23 -33.79
C SER A 45 -23.82 22.91 -32.37
N VAL A 46 -24.40 21.96 -31.64
CA VAL A 46 -23.96 21.58 -30.28
C VAL A 46 -22.79 20.57 -30.37
N LEU A 47 -22.69 19.79 -31.45
CA LEU A 47 -21.60 18.82 -31.63
C LEU A 47 -20.27 19.52 -32.05
N ALA A 48 -20.36 20.72 -32.67
CA ALA A 48 -19.16 21.47 -33.09
C ALA A 48 -18.49 22.23 -31.92
N LEU A 49 -19.21 22.48 -30.82
CA LEU A 49 -18.68 23.24 -29.66
C LEU A 49 -17.88 22.38 -28.67
N ILE A 50 -17.96 21.04 -28.76
CA ILE A 50 -17.27 20.12 -27.87
C ILE A 50 -15.85 19.76 -28.39
N LEU A 51 -15.53 20.09 -29.65
CA LEU A 51 -14.25 19.69 -30.27
C LEU A 51 -13.13 20.74 -30.14
N ILE A 52 -13.36 21.91 -29.54
CA ILE A 52 -12.39 23.04 -29.47
C ILE A 52 -11.76 23.19 -28.06
N GLY A 53 -12.01 22.30 -27.12
CA GLY A 53 -11.70 22.50 -25.70
C GLY A 53 -10.56 21.71 -25.10
N VAL A 54 -9.75 20.93 -25.82
CA VAL A 54 -8.67 20.14 -25.18
C VAL A 54 -7.35 20.28 -25.94
N THR A 55 -6.85 21.52 -26.04
CA THR A 55 -5.41 21.74 -26.12
C THR A 55 -4.92 22.08 -24.72
N THR A 56 -4.83 21.12 -23.84
CA THR A 56 -4.02 21.28 -22.63
C THR A 56 -2.57 21.42 -23.10
N PRO A 57 -1.89 22.53 -22.80
CA PRO A 57 -0.43 22.56 -23.00
C PRO A 57 0.13 21.44 -22.15
N LEU A 58 0.83 20.50 -22.78
CA LEU A 58 1.69 19.54 -22.12
C LEU A 58 2.80 20.38 -21.49
N CYS A 59 2.55 20.94 -20.29
CA CYS A 59 3.60 21.48 -19.44
C CYS A 59 4.53 20.29 -19.18
N ALA A 60 5.61 20.21 -19.95
CA ALA A 60 6.76 19.43 -19.56
C ALA A 60 7.15 19.95 -18.18
N GLN A 61 6.77 19.21 -17.13
CA GLN A 61 7.27 19.45 -15.79
C GLN A 61 8.78 19.27 -15.90
N GLN A 62 9.49 20.39 -16.02
CA GLN A 62 10.90 20.42 -15.71
C GLN A 62 11.00 19.92 -14.25
N VAL A 63 11.49 18.70 -14.11
CA VAL A 63 11.90 18.16 -12.81
C VAL A 63 13.11 19.00 -12.40
N SER A 64 12.83 20.16 -11.80
CA SER A 64 13.85 20.96 -11.13
C SER A 64 14.29 20.15 -9.92
N ALA A 65 15.54 19.72 -9.87
CA ALA A 65 16.11 19.09 -8.69
C ALA A 65 15.88 20.05 -7.51
N ARG A 66 15.00 19.63 -6.60
CA ARG A 66 14.62 20.43 -5.43
C ARG A 66 15.69 20.20 -4.36
N SER A 67 16.34 21.26 -3.93
CA SER A 67 17.23 21.18 -2.77
C SER A 67 16.40 21.10 -1.49
N VAL A 68 16.51 20.01 -0.78
CA VAL A 68 15.74 19.73 0.44
C VAL A 68 16.65 19.84 1.64
N SER A 69 16.30 20.69 2.60
CA SER A 69 16.94 20.76 3.92
C SER A 69 16.40 19.67 4.85
N LEU A 70 17.10 19.40 5.96
CA LEU A 70 16.62 18.42 6.94
C LEU A 70 15.25 18.79 7.51
N ALA A 71 15.03 20.09 7.81
CA ALA A 71 13.74 20.55 8.34
C ALA A 71 12.61 20.31 7.32
N GLU A 72 12.84 20.68 6.06
CA GLU A 72 11.89 20.44 4.98
C GLU A 72 11.63 18.94 4.74
N ALA A 73 12.67 18.10 4.83
CA ALA A 73 12.53 16.65 4.74
C ALA A 73 11.63 16.07 5.85
N LEU A 74 11.76 16.59 7.08
CA LEU A 74 10.92 16.18 8.21
C LEU A 74 9.47 16.60 7.99
N ASP A 75 9.20 17.79 7.48
CA ASP A 75 7.85 18.27 7.20
C ASP A 75 7.19 17.46 6.07
N ILE A 76 7.93 17.20 4.98
CA ILE A 76 7.47 16.33 3.89
C ILE A 76 7.14 14.91 4.44
N ALA A 77 8.00 14.37 5.29
CA ALA A 77 7.76 13.03 5.87
C ALA A 77 6.52 12.99 6.76
N ARG A 78 6.25 14.04 7.57
CA ARG A 78 5.04 14.14 8.39
C ARG A 78 3.76 14.17 7.56
N GLU A 79 3.82 14.77 6.38
CA GLU A 79 2.67 14.88 5.48
C GLU A 79 2.45 13.64 4.61
N ASN A 80 3.52 12.96 4.22
CA ASN A 80 3.45 11.94 3.17
C ASN A 80 3.86 10.53 3.62
N ASN A 81 4.53 10.36 4.77
CA ASN A 81 4.97 9.02 5.20
C ASN A 81 3.77 8.12 5.53
N PRO A 82 3.57 6.99 4.80
CA PRO A 82 2.39 6.16 4.96
C PRO A 82 2.26 5.56 6.37
N SER A 83 3.38 5.17 6.98
CA SER A 83 3.37 4.56 8.32
C SER A 83 2.98 5.56 9.40
N PHE A 84 3.43 6.80 9.29
CA PHE A 84 3.05 7.87 10.21
C PHE A 84 1.58 8.27 10.02
N LEU A 85 1.13 8.40 8.76
CA LEU A 85 -0.27 8.70 8.44
C LEU A 85 -1.22 7.61 8.97
N GLN A 86 -0.80 6.34 8.90
CA GLN A 86 -1.56 5.24 9.50
C GLN A 86 -1.70 5.45 11.01
N SER A 87 -0.60 5.66 11.74
CA SER A 87 -0.64 5.92 13.19
C SER A 87 -1.51 7.13 13.52
N ARG A 88 -1.41 8.21 12.75
CA ARG A 88 -2.24 9.41 12.95
C ARG A 88 -3.73 9.15 12.71
N ASN A 89 -4.09 8.28 11.77
CA ASN A 89 -5.47 7.88 11.55
C ASN A 89 -6.05 7.05 12.71
N ASP A 90 -5.20 6.37 13.49
CA ASP A 90 -5.62 5.61 14.67
C ASP A 90 -6.21 6.52 15.76
N GLU A 91 -5.89 7.82 15.77
CA GLU A 91 -6.55 8.80 16.64
C GLU A 91 -8.06 8.86 16.37
N SER A 92 -8.44 8.99 15.10
CA SER A 92 -9.84 9.05 14.71
C SER A 92 -10.58 7.75 15.02
N LEU A 93 -9.93 6.61 14.87
CA LEU A 93 -10.50 5.30 15.24
C LEU A 93 -10.73 5.22 16.74
N SER A 94 -9.77 5.65 17.56
CA SER A 94 -9.89 5.65 19.01
C SER A 94 -10.99 6.61 19.52
N ASP A 95 -11.25 7.72 18.81
CA ASP A 95 -12.37 8.61 19.09
C ASP A 95 -13.72 7.92 18.81
N TRP A 96 -13.79 7.13 17.73
CA TRP A 96 -14.99 6.33 17.42
C TRP A 96 -15.20 5.22 18.45
N ASP A 97 -14.14 4.56 18.94
CA ASP A 97 -14.22 3.55 20.01
C ASP A 97 -14.81 4.14 21.30
N VAL A 98 -14.40 5.37 21.65
CA VAL A 98 -14.98 6.09 22.80
C VAL A 98 -16.47 6.35 22.57
N ARG A 99 -16.87 6.82 21.39
CA ARG A 99 -18.29 7.05 21.05
C ARG A 99 -19.09 5.76 21.07
N GLN A 100 -18.53 4.67 20.54
CA GLN A 100 -19.15 3.35 20.56
C GLN A 100 -19.35 2.84 21.99
N ALA A 101 -18.38 3.06 22.87
CA ALA A 101 -18.49 2.70 24.28
C ALA A 101 -19.63 3.47 24.98
N TYR A 102 -19.86 4.74 24.62
CA TYR A 102 -21.03 5.48 25.09
C TYR A 102 -22.34 4.98 24.45
N ALA A 103 -22.33 4.64 23.15
CA ALA A 103 -23.49 4.09 22.48
C ALA A 103 -23.94 2.73 23.06
N ALA A 104 -23.01 1.94 23.59
CA ALA A 104 -23.33 0.70 24.30
C ALA A 104 -24.18 0.88 25.57
N LEU A 105 -24.27 2.11 26.10
CA LEU A 105 -25.17 2.45 27.21
C LEU A 105 -26.60 2.70 26.76
N LEU A 106 -26.86 2.78 25.45
CA LEU A 106 -28.18 3.00 24.87
C LEU A 106 -28.84 1.67 24.47
N PRO A 107 -30.18 1.61 24.45
CA PRO A 107 -30.88 0.45 23.93
C PRO A 107 -30.53 0.21 22.44
N SER A 108 -30.27 -1.04 22.07
CA SER A 108 -30.11 -1.43 20.69
C SER A 108 -31.44 -1.81 20.06
N ALA A 109 -31.72 -1.25 18.88
CA ALA A 109 -32.89 -1.60 18.07
C ALA A 109 -32.43 -2.43 16.87
N SER A 110 -33.13 -3.52 16.57
CA SER A 110 -32.91 -4.35 15.41
C SER A 110 -34.18 -4.48 14.61
N ALA A 111 -34.08 -4.40 13.29
CA ALA A 111 -35.16 -4.72 12.37
C ALA A 111 -34.64 -5.70 11.34
N GLY A 112 -35.37 -6.79 11.13
CA GLY A 112 -35.03 -7.81 10.15
C GLY A 112 -36.25 -8.12 9.29
N SER A 113 -36.02 -8.40 8.02
CA SER A 113 -37.02 -8.95 7.12
C SER A 113 -36.39 -10.07 6.32
N GLY A 114 -37.17 -11.13 6.11
CA GLY A 114 -36.75 -12.26 5.30
C GLY A 114 -37.89 -12.73 4.41
N ILE A 115 -37.54 -13.17 3.20
CA ILE A 115 -38.44 -13.88 2.30
C ILE A 115 -37.78 -15.23 2.06
N SER A 116 -38.55 -16.30 2.34
CA SER A 116 -38.09 -17.65 2.08
C SER A 116 -39.08 -18.34 1.15
N TRP A 117 -38.55 -19.09 0.18
CA TRP A 117 -39.33 -19.93 -0.69
C TRP A 117 -39.10 -21.36 -0.28
N GLN A 118 -40.20 -22.10 -0.11
CA GLN A 118 -40.19 -23.52 0.11
C GLN A 118 -40.68 -24.22 -1.17
N GLY A 119 -39.81 -25.06 -1.73
CA GLY A 119 -40.16 -25.86 -2.90
C GLY A 119 -41.23 -26.92 -2.58
N PRO A 120 -41.91 -27.44 -3.61
CA PRO A 120 -42.79 -28.58 -3.44
C PRO A 120 -41.98 -29.79 -3.00
N GLY A 121 -42.54 -30.63 -2.16
CA GLY A 121 -41.90 -31.85 -1.73
C GLY A 121 -42.48 -32.42 -0.44
N GLU A 122 -42.13 -33.64 -0.13
CA GLU A 122 -42.48 -34.27 1.13
C GLU A 122 -41.58 -33.76 2.26
N GLN A 123 -42.17 -33.30 3.35
CA GLN A 123 -41.42 -33.04 4.58
C GLN A 123 -41.08 -34.37 5.28
N GLN A 124 -39.80 -34.53 5.56
CA GLN A 124 -39.29 -35.72 6.26
C GLN A 124 -39.13 -35.42 7.76
N PHE A 125 -39.74 -36.27 8.58
CA PHE A 125 -39.53 -36.27 10.03
C PHE A 125 -38.85 -37.60 10.42
N GLY A 126 -37.54 -37.61 10.47
CA GLY A 126 -36.77 -38.82 10.66
C GLY A 126 -36.84 -39.74 9.46
N SER A 127 -37.40 -40.95 9.65
CA SER A 127 -37.63 -41.94 8.58
C SER A 127 -39.03 -41.92 8.00
N LEU A 128 -39.93 -41.06 8.47
CA LEU A 128 -41.32 -40.94 8.02
C LEU A 128 -41.48 -39.66 7.18
N THR A 129 -42.23 -39.79 6.07
CA THR A 129 -42.65 -38.67 5.24
C THR A 129 -44.09 -38.24 5.59
N LEU A 130 -44.49 -37.00 5.26
CA LEU A 130 -45.88 -36.56 5.40
C LEU A 130 -46.81 -37.45 4.54
N GLY A 131 -46.34 -37.96 3.38
CA GLY A 131 -47.05 -38.89 2.54
C GLY A 131 -47.38 -40.21 3.25
N ASP A 132 -46.45 -40.76 4.03
CA ASP A 132 -46.66 -41.95 4.85
C ASP A 132 -47.72 -41.78 5.94
N LEU A 133 -47.94 -40.52 6.38
CA LEU A 133 -48.95 -40.14 7.35
C LEU A 133 -50.29 -39.74 6.70
N GLY A 134 -50.45 -39.93 5.39
CA GLY A 134 -51.65 -39.63 4.64
C GLY A 134 -51.90 -38.16 4.29
N PHE A 135 -50.89 -37.31 4.50
CA PHE A 135 -50.93 -35.93 4.02
C PHE A 135 -50.24 -35.89 2.65
N GLY A 136 -50.90 -35.33 1.66
CA GLY A 136 -50.36 -35.24 0.31
C GLY A 136 -49.14 -34.30 0.23
N ASP A 137 -48.50 -34.24 -0.97
CA ASP A 137 -47.38 -33.37 -1.24
C ASP A 137 -47.70 -31.89 -0.91
N GLN A 138 -46.76 -31.26 -0.23
CA GLN A 138 -46.88 -29.83 0.09
C GLN A 138 -46.65 -28.97 -1.16
N PRO A 139 -47.54 -28.04 -1.50
CA PRO A 139 -47.31 -27.11 -2.59
C PRO A 139 -46.18 -26.15 -2.25
N SER A 140 -45.51 -25.61 -3.29
CA SER A 140 -44.52 -24.55 -3.08
C SER A 140 -45.21 -23.28 -2.56
N TYR A 141 -44.59 -22.64 -1.59
CA TYR A 141 -45.11 -21.36 -1.07
C TYR A 141 -43.96 -20.43 -0.68
N TYR A 142 -44.28 -19.15 -0.71
CA TYR A 142 -43.41 -18.09 -0.18
C TYR A 142 -43.92 -17.68 1.19
N PHE A 143 -43.01 -17.50 2.14
CA PHE A 143 -43.37 -16.87 3.39
C PHE A 143 -42.42 -15.72 3.67
N SER A 144 -42.92 -14.66 4.22
CA SER A 144 -42.17 -13.49 4.67
C SER A 144 -42.29 -13.36 6.18
N ASN A 145 -41.17 -13.04 6.81
CA ASN A 145 -41.14 -12.73 8.23
C ASN A 145 -40.56 -11.33 8.43
N TYR A 146 -41.14 -10.63 9.38
CA TYR A 146 -40.64 -9.33 9.83
C TYR A 146 -40.44 -9.41 11.33
N ASN A 147 -39.28 -8.95 11.81
CA ASN A 147 -39.03 -8.86 13.23
C ASN A 147 -38.47 -7.47 13.57
N ILE A 148 -39.01 -6.87 14.63
CA ILE A 148 -38.48 -5.67 15.22
C ILE A 148 -38.21 -6.01 16.68
N GLY A 149 -36.96 -5.80 17.11
CA GLY A 149 -36.52 -6.06 18.46
C GLY A 149 -35.91 -4.82 19.10
N LEU A 150 -36.16 -4.60 20.37
CA LEU A 150 -35.47 -3.63 21.20
C LEU A 150 -34.80 -4.42 22.34
N ASN A 151 -33.47 -4.29 22.43
CA ASN A 151 -32.71 -4.95 23.47
C ASN A 151 -31.97 -3.92 24.32
N TYR A 152 -32.10 -4.04 25.62
CA TYR A 152 -31.42 -3.19 26.58
C TYR A 152 -30.87 -4.02 27.72
N SER A 153 -29.54 -3.97 27.89
CA SER A 153 -28.84 -4.63 28.98
C SER A 153 -27.81 -3.68 29.60
N ILE A 154 -27.87 -3.52 30.91
CA ILE A 154 -26.87 -2.78 31.68
C ILE A 154 -26.16 -3.76 32.61
N ASP A 155 -24.85 -3.80 32.48
CA ASP A 155 -23.98 -4.46 33.42
C ASP A 155 -22.84 -3.55 33.90
N TRP A 156 -22.11 -3.96 34.89
CA TRP A 156 -20.98 -3.19 35.42
C TRP A 156 -19.86 -2.96 34.42
N ARG A 157 -19.68 -3.87 33.46
CA ARG A 157 -18.71 -3.77 32.40
C ARG A 157 -19.10 -2.69 31.37
N THR A 158 -20.37 -2.64 31.01
CA THR A 158 -20.94 -1.62 30.10
C THR A 158 -20.81 -0.23 30.71
N ILE A 159 -21.05 -0.07 32.02
CA ILE A 159 -20.90 1.22 32.72
C ILE A 159 -19.44 1.70 32.72
N LYS A 160 -18.46 0.80 32.87
CA LYS A 160 -17.05 1.14 32.87
C LYS A 160 -16.44 1.24 31.45
N GLY A 161 -17.13 0.78 30.42
CA GLY A 161 -16.69 0.78 29.03
C GLY A 161 -16.15 2.13 28.55
N PRO A 162 -16.87 3.25 28.74
CA PRO A 162 -16.39 4.57 28.29
C PRO A 162 -15.11 5.04 29.01
N ALA A 163 -14.94 4.72 30.31
CA ALA A 163 -13.72 5.06 31.01
C ALA A 163 -12.53 4.25 30.51
N GLN A 164 -12.73 2.97 30.23
CA GLN A 164 -11.73 2.12 29.62
C GLN A 164 -11.36 2.59 28.21
N ALA A 165 -12.34 2.91 27.35
CA ALA A 165 -12.11 3.41 26.00
C ALA A 165 -11.32 4.74 26.01
N LYS A 166 -11.63 5.65 26.96
CA LYS A 166 -10.85 6.89 27.14
C LYS A 166 -9.40 6.62 27.56
N ALA A 167 -9.17 5.67 28.45
CA ALA A 167 -7.82 5.28 28.85
C ALA A 167 -7.06 4.68 27.65
N GLN A 168 -7.73 3.84 26.85
CA GLN A 168 -7.15 3.27 25.63
C GLN A 168 -6.83 4.34 24.60
N ARG A 169 -7.69 5.35 24.43
CA ARG A 169 -7.38 6.52 23.59
C ARG A 169 -6.11 7.24 24.06
N GLY A 170 -5.92 7.38 25.36
CA GLY A 170 -4.68 7.95 25.92
C GLY A 170 -3.43 7.14 25.53
N VAL A 171 -3.53 5.81 25.50
CA VAL A 171 -2.45 4.93 25.01
C VAL A 171 -2.20 5.16 23.52
N THR A 172 -3.25 5.24 22.70
CA THR A 172 -3.12 5.50 21.25
C THR A 172 -2.42 6.84 20.99
N LEU A 173 -2.79 7.91 21.70
CA LEU A 173 -2.12 9.21 21.55
C LEU A 173 -0.62 9.12 21.88
N ALA A 174 -0.26 8.47 22.98
CA ALA A 174 1.15 8.25 23.33
C ALA A 174 1.90 7.40 22.29
N GLN A 175 1.23 6.46 21.62
CA GLN A 175 1.80 5.70 20.51
C GLN A 175 2.02 6.55 19.25
N ILE A 176 1.16 7.52 18.99
CA ILE A 176 1.32 8.48 17.89
C ILE A 176 2.54 9.38 18.15
N ASP A 177 2.69 9.89 19.38
CA ASP A 177 3.87 10.68 19.76
C ASP A 177 5.16 9.88 19.61
N LEU A 178 5.14 8.61 19.99
CA LEU A 178 6.27 7.69 19.78
C LEU A 178 6.55 7.46 18.29
N ALA A 179 5.51 7.29 17.47
CA ALA A 179 5.65 7.13 16.03
C ALA A 179 6.25 8.38 15.38
N GLU A 180 5.86 9.59 15.83
CA GLU A 180 6.46 10.85 15.36
C GLU A 180 7.95 10.93 15.74
N ALA A 181 8.32 10.63 16.99
CA ALA A 181 9.71 10.63 17.41
C ALA A 181 10.55 9.60 16.61
N SER A 182 9.99 8.43 16.33
CA SER A 182 10.61 7.41 15.51
C SER A 182 10.78 7.87 14.06
N LEU A 183 9.78 8.55 13.48
CA LEU A 183 9.84 9.13 12.14
C LEU A 183 10.99 10.15 12.06
N VAL A 184 11.05 11.09 12.99
CA VAL A 184 12.11 12.11 13.06
C VAL A 184 13.49 11.45 13.10
N SER A 185 13.69 10.44 13.95
CA SER A 185 14.95 9.71 14.04
C SER A 185 15.30 8.98 12.74
N THR A 186 14.34 8.30 12.14
CA THR A 186 14.55 7.50 10.92
C THR A 186 14.84 8.38 9.71
N VAL A 187 14.11 9.49 9.54
CA VAL A 187 14.34 10.45 8.46
C VAL A 187 15.69 11.12 8.63
N THR A 188 16.03 11.56 9.84
CA THR A 188 17.34 12.19 10.14
C THR A 188 18.49 11.23 9.81
N ASN A 189 18.40 9.96 10.23
CA ASN A 189 19.42 8.97 9.94
C ASN A 189 19.56 8.70 8.44
N SER A 190 18.44 8.62 7.71
CA SER A 190 18.43 8.40 6.27
C SER A 190 18.98 9.61 5.50
N TYR A 191 18.71 10.82 5.97
CA TYR A 191 19.22 12.07 5.42
C TYR A 191 20.74 12.16 5.58
N VAL A 192 21.24 11.94 6.79
CA VAL A 192 22.67 11.95 7.10
C VAL A 192 23.41 10.86 6.33
N GLU A 193 22.82 9.68 6.21
CA GLU A 193 23.39 8.57 5.44
C GLU A 193 23.52 8.94 3.95
N MET A 194 22.49 9.54 3.34
CA MET A 194 22.55 10.00 1.95
C MET A 194 23.64 11.05 1.77
N LEU A 195 23.75 12.04 2.70
CA LEU A 195 24.78 13.05 2.68
C LEU A 195 26.18 12.45 2.78
N ARG A 196 26.36 11.46 3.66
CA ARG A 196 27.63 10.72 3.79
C ARG A 196 27.99 9.97 2.50
N GLN A 197 27.05 9.34 1.83
CA GLN A 197 27.29 8.65 0.55
C GLN A 197 27.61 9.65 -0.58
N GLN A 198 27.00 10.84 -0.55
CA GLN A 198 27.31 11.91 -1.51
C GLN A 198 28.77 12.38 -1.36
N GLU A 199 29.23 12.62 -0.13
CA GLU A 199 30.61 13.01 0.13
C GLU A 199 31.61 11.86 -0.18
N ALA A 200 31.22 10.61 0.11
CA ALA A 200 32.04 9.44 -0.25
C ALA A 200 32.21 9.33 -1.77
N LEU A 201 31.18 9.62 -2.55
CA LEU A 201 31.26 9.63 -4.02
C LEU A 201 32.22 10.72 -4.49
N ARG A 202 32.11 11.94 -3.94
CA ARG A 202 33.02 13.04 -4.26
C ARG A 202 34.49 12.68 -3.98
N LEU A 203 34.75 12.06 -2.84
CA LEU A 203 36.11 11.59 -2.50
C LEU A 203 36.59 10.48 -3.43
N ALA A 204 35.73 9.53 -3.81
CA ALA A 204 36.07 8.46 -4.74
C ALA A 204 36.38 9.02 -6.15
N GLU A 205 35.65 10.02 -6.62
CA GLU A 205 35.88 10.71 -7.89
C GLU A 205 37.23 11.48 -7.87
N GLN A 206 37.56 12.17 -6.78
CA GLN A 206 38.87 12.80 -6.59
C GLN A 206 40.03 11.77 -6.59
N GLN A 207 39.83 10.62 -5.94
CA GLN A 207 40.82 9.56 -5.94
C GLN A 207 41.03 8.97 -7.34
N LEU A 208 39.95 8.83 -8.13
CA LEU A 208 40.06 8.41 -9.54
C LEU A 208 40.83 9.42 -10.36
N GLU A 209 40.56 10.72 -10.21
CA GLU A 209 41.30 11.79 -10.89
C GLU A 209 42.80 11.76 -10.56
N ASN A 210 43.14 11.58 -9.26
CA ASN A 210 44.52 11.43 -8.83
C ASN A 210 45.20 10.18 -9.44
N SER A 211 44.47 9.06 -9.50
CA SER A 211 44.98 7.84 -10.13
C SER A 211 45.24 8.01 -11.62
N GLN A 212 44.34 8.70 -12.33
CA GLN A 212 44.48 9.04 -13.76
C GLN A 212 45.64 10.01 -14.00
N PHE A 213 45.85 10.96 -13.09
CA PHE A 213 46.99 11.87 -13.15
C PHE A 213 48.32 11.07 -13.01
N ASN A 214 48.42 10.16 -12.02
CA ASN A 214 49.59 9.33 -11.80
C ASN A 214 49.84 8.41 -13.01
N LEU A 215 48.80 7.87 -13.64
CA LEU A 215 48.96 7.10 -14.88
C LEU A 215 49.59 7.91 -16.01
N ARG A 216 49.04 9.13 -16.25
CA ARG A 216 49.62 10.06 -17.25
C ARG A 216 51.09 10.40 -16.96
N LEU A 217 51.41 10.61 -15.68
CA LEU A 217 52.78 10.85 -15.26
C LEU A 217 53.70 9.66 -15.55
N ALA A 218 53.27 8.44 -15.20
CA ALA A 218 54.03 7.19 -15.47
C ALA A 218 54.22 6.97 -16.97
N GLN A 219 53.21 7.25 -17.80
CA GLN A 219 53.29 7.18 -19.27
C GLN A 219 54.33 8.14 -19.82
N GLY A 220 54.33 9.41 -19.37
CA GLY A 220 55.34 10.41 -19.80
C GLY A 220 56.75 10.04 -19.31
N GLN A 221 56.88 9.44 -18.13
CA GLN A 221 58.17 8.96 -17.62
C GLN A 221 58.69 7.75 -18.41
N LEU A 222 57.80 6.89 -18.92
CA LEU A 222 58.16 5.77 -19.79
C LEU A 222 58.70 6.26 -21.14
N GLU A 223 58.07 7.31 -21.73
CA GLU A 223 58.53 7.91 -23.00
C GLU A 223 59.96 8.42 -22.91
N VAL A 224 60.39 8.92 -21.74
CA VAL A 224 61.76 9.37 -21.51
C VAL A 224 62.69 8.29 -20.92
N GLY A 225 62.15 7.07 -20.75
CA GLY A 225 62.93 5.92 -20.31
C GLY A 225 63.25 5.88 -18.81
N SER A 226 62.52 6.69 -17.97
CA SER A 226 62.80 6.77 -16.54
C SER A 226 62.03 5.77 -15.67
N VAL A 227 61.02 5.08 -16.22
CA VAL A 227 60.25 4.01 -15.57
C VAL A 227 60.06 2.83 -16.51
N THR A 228 59.63 1.68 -15.98
CA THR A 228 59.42 0.46 -16.75
C THR A 228 57.94 0.35 -17.25
N PRO A 229 57.68 -0.46 -18.31
CA PRO A 229 56.29 -0.76 -18.73
C PRO A 229 55.47 -1.41 -17.63
N ILE A 230 56.11 -2.11 -16.68
CA ILE A 230 55.45 -2.72 -15.51
C ILE A 230 54.89 -1.65 -14.60
N ASP A 231 55.60 -0.52 -14.39
CA ASP A 231 55.16 0.57 -13.55
C ASP A 231 53.90 1.25 -14.15
N VAL A 232 53.86 1.43 -15.47
CA VAL A 232 52.66 1.92 -16.17
C VAL A 232 51.49 0.95 -16.02
N GLY A 233 51.71 -0.36 -16.17
CA GLY A 233 50.68 -1.38 -15.97
C GLY A 233 50.13 -1.38 -14.53
N GLN A 234 51.00 -1.13 -13.52
CA GLN A 234 50.54 -0.97 -12.13
C GLN A 234 49.67 0.26 -11.93
N ALA A 235 50.01 1.40 -12.58
CA ALA A 235 49.20 2.61 -12.53
C ALA A 235 47.83 2.40 -13.25
N GLU A 236 47.81 1.68 -14.36
CA GLU A 236 46.55 1.31 -15.06
C GLU A 236 45.63 0.46 -14.15
N VAL A 237 46.19 -0.56 -13.49
CA VAL A 237 45.45 -1.37 -12.51
C VAL A 237 44.90 -0.51 -11.38
N GLN A 238 45.66 0.51 -10.92
CA GLN A 238 45.19 1.44 -9.89
C GLN A 238 44.02 2.30 -10.38
N VAL A 239 44.04 2.79 -11.59
CA VAL A 239 42.91 3.49 -12.22
C VAL A 239 41.68 2.59 -12.25
N GLY A 240 41.80 1.36 -12.75
CA GLY A 240 40.69 0.40 -12.81
C GLY A 240 40.09 0.10 -11.42
N ARG A 241 40.94 0.00 -10.38
CA ARG A 241 40.47 -0.15 -9.00
C ARG A 241 39.67 1.06 -8.53
N SER A 242 40.16 2.29 -8.81
CA SER A 242 39.48 3.51 -8.45
C SER A 242 38.14 3.68 -9.18
N GLU A 243 38.05 3.28 -10.45
CA GLU A 243 36.78 3.26 -11.22
C GLU A 243 35.75 2.32 -10.57
N VAL A 244 36.16 1.12 -10.16
CA VAL A 244 35.27 0.17 -9.45
C VAL A 244 34.77 0.78 -8.14
N VAL A 245 35.61 1.51 -7.40
CA VAL A 245 35.19 2.21 -6.17
C VAL A 245 34.15 3.27 -6.47
N VAL A 246 34.34 4.12 -7.49
CA VAL A 246 33.37 5.13 -7.92
C VAL A 246 32.02 4.49 -8.25
N LEU A 247 32.02 3.41 -9.04
CA LEU A 247 30.78 2.70 -9.41
C LEU A 247 30.05 2.14 -8.18
N ARG A 248 30.79 1.53 -7.25
CA ARG A 248 30.21 1.00 -5.99
C ARG A 248 29.59 2.12 -5.15
N THR A 249 30.32 3.23 -4.98
CA THR A 249 29.85 4.36 -4.17
C THR A 249 28.65 5.03 -4.83
N ARG A 250 28.63 5.15 -6.17
CA ARG A 250 27.46 5.67 -6.92
C ARG A 250 26.21 4.80 -6.72
N ASN A 251 26.37 3.47 -6.72
CA ASN A 251 25.27 2.56 -6.42
C ASN A 251 24.80 2.68 -4.96
N SER A 252 25.72 2.86 -4.02
CA SER A 252 25.39 3.09 -2.60
C SER A 252 24.63 4.40 -2.40
N LEU A 253 25.04 5.48 -3.09
CA LEU A 253 24.31 6.74 -3.10
C LEU A 253 22.90 6.58 -3.67
N SER A 254 22.76 5.90 -4.79
CA SER A 254 21.43 5.62 -5.39
C SER A 254 20.53 4.86 -4.41
N THR A 255 21.06 3.86 -3.71
CA THR A 255 20.31 3.08 -2.72
C THR A 255 19.91 3.93 -1.51
N SER A 256 20.82 4.78 -0.99
CA SER A 256 20.50 5.68 0.14
C SER A 256 19.49 6.74 -0.25
N LYS A 257 19.55 7.28 -1.49
CA LYS A 257 18.54 8.18 -2.05
C LYS A 257 17.16 7.52 -2.09
N MET A 258 17.07 6.29 -2.61
CA MET A 258 15.80 5.55 -2.66
C MET A 258 15.22 5.30 -1.25
N ARG A 259 16.07 4.98 -0.28
CA ARG A 259 15.64 4.81 1.12
C ARG A 259 15.09 6.11 1.71
N LEU A 260 15.77 7.23 1.47
CA LEU A 260 15.28 8.53 1.92
C LEU A 260 13.94 8.87 1.28
N LEU A 261 13.79 8.74 -0.04
CA LEU A 261 12.52 8.96 -0.75
C LEU A 261 11.38 8.10 -0.18
N GLN A 262 11.66 6.84 0.13
CA GLN A 262 10.70 5.94 0.78
C GLN A 262 10.27 6.45 2.16
N GLN A 263 11.22 6.96 2.97
CA GLN A 263 10.90 7.53 4.29
C GLN A 263 10.12 8.84 4.18
N LEU A 264 10.38 9.63 3.15
CA LEU A 264 9.63 10.84 2.85
C LEU A 264 8.22 10.56 2.28
N GLY A 265 7.93 9.33 1.87
CA GLY A 265 6.67 8.97 1.20
C GLY A 265 6.58 9.51 -0.23
N LEU A 266 7.72 9.84 -0.85
CA LEU A 266 7.80 10.35 -2.20
C LEU A 266 8.03 9.24 -3.24
N GLY A 267 7.68 9.52 -4.49
CA GLY A 267 7.92 8.58 -5.60
C GLY A 267 9.41 8.38 -5.88
N VAL A 268 9.78 7.15 -6.28
CA VAL A 268 11.20 6.78 -6.56
C VAL A 268 11.82 7.61 -7.71
N ASN A 269 10.99 8.21 -8.56
CA ASN A 269 11.43 9.01 -9.72
C ASN A 269 11.67 10.49 -9.40
N GLU A 270 11.46 10.92 -8.16
CA GLU A 270 11.72 12.31 -7.79
C GLU A 270 13.22 12.57 -7.67
N ASP A 271 13.67 13.65 -8.30
CA ASP A 271 15.07 14.08 -8.22
C ASP A 271 15.23 15.11 -7.11
N ILE A 272 15.82 14.66 -5.99
CA ILE A 272 16.12 15.50 -4.83
C ILE A 272 17.63 15.66 -4.70
N THR A 273 18.05 16.89 -4.42
CA THR A 273 19.41 17.21 -3.97
C THR A 273 19.33 17.67 -2.52
N LEU A 274 20.33 17.29 -1.72
CA LEU A 274 20.38 17.71 -0.32
C LEU A 274 21.04 19.09 -0.20
N SER A 275 20.49 19.93 0.66
CA SER A 275 21.17 21.15 1.09
C SER A 275 22.27 20.77 2.10
N THR A 276 23.50 21.19 1.83
CA THR A 276 24.67 20.91 2.69
C THR A 276 24.80 21.85 3.88
N ASP A 277 23.82 22.74 4.12
CA ASP A 277 23.81 23.64 5.27
C ASP A 277 23.58 22.90 6.59
N PHE A 278 24.56 22.08 6.96
CA PHE A 278 24.64 21.48 8.28
C PHE A 278 25.46 22.40 9.17
N THR A 279 24.85 23.42 9.75
CA THR A 279 25.47 24.14 10.87
C THR A 279 25.44 23.22 12.08
N LEU A 280 26.56 22.55 12.35
CA LEU A 280 26.78 21.90 13.64
C LEU A 280 26.73 23.01 14.70
N SER A 281 25.62 23.16 15.40
CA SER A 281 25.63 23.94 16.64
C SER A 281 26.50 23.17 17.62
N GLU A 282 27.61 23.76 18.02
CA GLU A 282 28.41 23.17 19.11
C GLU A 282 27.52 22.96 20.34
N PRO A 283 27.54 21.77 20.94
CA PRO A 283 26.77 21.56 22.16
C PRO A 283 27.29 22.50 23.24
N THR A 284 26.47 23.45 23.66
CA THR A 284 26.75 24.26 24.85
C THR A 284 26.57 23.36 26.05
N TRP A 285 27.67 22.94 26.64
CA TRP A 285 27.72 22.19 27.91
C TRP A 285 27.43 23.13 29.08
#